data_9890440322c21079bc4a09ce6c224ee5
#
_entry.id   9890440322c21079bc4a09ce6c224ee5
#
_cell.length_a   1.000
_cell.length_b   1.000
_cell.length_c   1.000
_cell.angle_alpha   90.00
_cell.angle_beta   90.00
_cell.angle_gamma   90.00
#
_symmetry.space_group_name_H-M   'P 1'
#
loop_
_entity.id
_entity.type
_entity.pdbx_description
1 polymer ?
#
loop_
_entity_poly.entity_id
_entity_poly.type
_entity_poly.pdbx_seq_one_letter_code
_entity_poly.pdbx_strand_id
1 'polypeptide(L)'
;MKEKQESIQASILDRLIDREPQLSRESTQYRLLNFSQVKAGVIRDLENLLNTKSQILPVPTAYKEVNNSLFVYGLSDFTSLNPRSGSTRQQLRQDIERTILKFEPRLKNVTVQIEVPTEEERNIRLRITALLVLDPVAEPVTFDTYFDINKGEYTIRR
;
A
#
# COMPACT_ATOMS: atom_id res chain seq x y z
N MET A 1 -29.67 -21.90 3.47
CA MET A 1 -29.51 -20.54 2.94
C MET A 1 -28.11 -20.47 2.31
N LYS A 2 -28.04 -20.37 0.98
CA LYS A 2 -26.72 -20.12 0.32
C LYS A 2 -26.34 -18.68 0.60
N GLU A 3 -25.29 -18.45 1.38
CA GLU A 3 -24.65 -17.14 1.49
C GLU A 3 -24.34 -16.67 0.07
N LYS A 4 -24.91 -15.53 -0.29
CA LYS A 4 -24.61 -14.84 -1.54
C LYS A 4 -23.18 -14.34 -1.37
N GLN A 5 -22.20 -15.12 -1.82
CA GLN A 5 -20.81 -14.67 -1.88
C GLN A 5 -20.79 -13.43 -2.78
N GLU A 6 -20.67 -12.26 -2.16
CA GLU A 6 -20.51 -11.00 -2.85
C GLU A 6 -19.17 -11.07 -3.59
N SER A 7 -19.26 -11.14 -4.89
CA SER A 7 -18.13 -11.35 -5.78
C SER A 7 -17.59 -10.00 -6.22
N ILE A 8 -16.36 -9.72 -5.81
CA ILE A 8 -15.68 -8.47 -6.12
C ILE A 8 -14.93 -8.62 -7.44
N GLN A 9 -15.08 -7.66 -8.34
CA GLN A 9 -14.39 -7.69 -9.61
C GLN A 9 -12.89 -7.43 -9.41
N ALA A 10 -12.04 -8.30 -9.99
CA ALA A 10 -10.59 -8.15 -9.95
C ALA A 10 -10.13 -6.85 -10.63
N SER A 11 -9.01 -6.27 -10.16
CA SER A 11 -8.37 -5.15 -10.84
C SER A 11 -7.94 -5.54 -12.27
N ILE A 12 -7.71 -4.56 -13.13
CA ILE A 12 -7.25 -4.82 -14.50
C ILE A 12 -5.96 -5.63 -14.49
N LEU A 13 -5.01 -5.28 -13.62
CA LEU A 13 -3.73 -5.98 -13.50
C LEU A 13 -3.94 -7.43 -13.05
N ASP A 14 -4.79 -7.67 -12.03
CA ASP A 14 -5.06 -9.02 -11.53
C ASP A 14 -5.74 -9.90 -12.57
N ARG A 15 -6.50 -9.32 -13.51
CA ARG A 15 -7.12 -10.03 -14.63
C ARG A 15 -6.16 -10.33 -15.78
N LEU A 16 -5.06 -9.59 -15.88
CA LEU A 16 -4.01 -9.80 -16.88
C LEU A 16 -2.96 -10.80 -16.41
N ILE A 17 -2.87 -11.05 -15.11
CA ILE A 17 -1.94 -12.05 -14.55
C ILE A 17 -2.58 -13.44 -14.74
N ASP A 18 -2.02 -14.22 -15.62
CA ASP A 18 -2.35 -15.65 -15.79
C ASP A 18 -1.61 -16.46 -14.71
N ARG A 19 -2.39 -17.05 -13.79
CA ARG A 19 -1.86 -17.89 -12.70
C ARG A 19 -1.76 -19.36 -13.06
N GLU A 20 -2.40 -19.78 -14.15
CA GLU A 20 -2.47 -21.16 -14.60
C GLU A 20 -2.26 -21.27 -16.13
N PRO A 21 -1.07 -20.92 -16.65
CA PRO A 21 -0.81 -20.84 -18.09
C PRO A 21 -0.96 -22.17 -18.84
N GLN A 22 -1.15 -23.27 -18.12
CA GLN A 22 -1.38 -24.59 -18.72
C GLN A 22 -2.86 -24.86 -19.06
N LEU A 23 -3.79 -24.02 -18.55
CA LEU A 23 -5.21 -24.15 -18.83
C LEU A 23 -5.63 -23.23 -19.98
N SER A 24 -6.09 -23.80 -21.09
CA SER A 24 -6.53 -23.03 -22.26
C SER A 24 -7.88 -22.29 -22.03
N ARG A 25 -8.58 -22.55 -20.96
CA ARG A 25 -9.82 -21.85 -20.56
C ARG A 25 -9.92 -21.71 -19.04
N GLU A 26 -9.93 -20.49 -18.58
CA GLU A 26 -10.25 -20.14 -17.20
C GLU A 26 -11.78 -20.18 -16.97
N SER A 27 -12.19 -20.75 -15.83
CA SER A 27 -13.56 -20.66 -15.38
C SER A 27 -13.92 -19.20 -15.08
N THR A 28 -15.13 -18.78 -15.45
CA THR A 28 -15.66 -17.45 -15.13
C THR A 28 -15.67 -17.13 -13.62
N GLN A 29 -15.60 -18.15 -12.77
CA GLN A 29 -15.49 -18.00 -11.32
C GLN A 29 -14.15 -17.40 -10.87
N TYR A 30 -13.07 -17.55 -11.64
CA TYR A 30 -11.76 -16.94 -11.31
C TYR A 30 -11.71 -15.42 -11.50
N ARG A 31 -12.72 -14.82 -12.14
CA ARG A 31 -12.84 -13.36 -12.28
C ARG A 31 -13.39 -12.68 -11.02
N LEU A 32 -13.84 -13.45 -10.06
CA LEU A 32 -14.48 -12.98 -8.84
C LEU A 32 -13.55 -13.25 -7.67
N LEU A 33 -13.00 -12.19 -7.09
CA LEU A 33 -12.11 -12.29 -5.96
C LEU A 33 -12.89 -12.39 -4.64
N ASN A 34 -12.39 -13.19 -3.72
CA ASN A 34 -12.81 -13.13 -2.34
C ASN A 34 -12.03 -12.02 -1.60
N PHE A 35 -12.52 -11.64 -0.42
CA PHE A 35 -11.92 -10.57 0.38
C PHE A 35 -10.42 -10.79 0.66
N SER A 36 -10.00 -12.02 0.96
CA SER A 36 -8.58 -12.32 1.25
C SER A 36 -7.69 -12.17 0.02
N GLN A 37 -8.18 -12.47 -1.17
CA GLN A 37 -7.44 -12.25 -2.43
C GLN A 37 -7.29 -10.76 -2.73
N VAL A 38 -8.34 -9.96 -2.50
CA VAL A 38 -8.27 -8.50 -2.65
C VAL A 38 -7.30 -7.92 -1.63
N LYS A 39 -7.35 -8.36 -0.38
CA LYS A 39 -6.40 -7.93 0.66
C LYS A 39 -4.96 -8.27 0.26
N ALA A 40 -4.71 -9.46 -0.30
CA ALA A 40 -3.39 -9.84 -0.80
C ALA A 40 -2.93 -8.94 -1.96
N GLY A 41 -3.83 -8.56 -2.86
CA GLY A 41 -3.57 -7.59 -3.92
C GLY A 41 -3.20 -6.22 -3.36
N VAL A 42 -3.95 -5.73 -2.36
CA VAL A 42 -3.66 -4.45 -1.69
C VAL A 42 -2.29 -4.49 -1.01
N ILE A 43 -1.92 -5.59 -0.34
CA ILE A 43 -0.59 -5.75 0.27
C ILE A 43 0.51 -5.61 -0.78
N ARG A 44 0.40 -6.30 -1.91
CA ARG A 44 1.36 -6.20 -3.02
C ARG A 44 1.46 -4.77 -3.55
N ASP A 45 0.32 -4.12 -3.75
CA ASP A 45 0.26 -2.77 -4.30
C ASP A 45 0.83 -1.73 -3.31
N LEU A 46 0.59 -1.92 -2.00
CA LEU A 46 1.22 -1.13 -0.94
C LEU A 46 2.73 -1.35 -0.87
N GLU A 47 3.21 -2.60 -0.94
CA GLU A 47 4.65 -2.89 -0.97
C GLU A 47 5.33 -2.19 -2.16
N ASN A 48 4.72 -2.25 -3.34
CA ASN A 48 5.21 -1.56 -4.53
C ASN A 48 5.23 -0.03 -4.34
N LEU A 49 4.17 0.54 -3.76
CA LEU A 49 4.06 1.97 -3.52
C LEU A 49 5.12 2.47 -2.53
N LEU A 50 5.27 1.76 -1.40
CA LEU A 50 6.21 2.13 -0.33
C LEU A 50 7.67 1.96 -0.77
N ASN A 51 7.96 0.98 -1.63
CA ASN A 51 9.31 0.72 -2.15
C ASN A 51 9.67 1.55 -3.39
N THR A 52 8.71 2.30 -3.95
CA THR A 52 9.00 3.23 -5.04
C THR A 52 9.40 4.59 -4.48
N LYS A 53 10.54 5.12 -4.92
CA LYS A 53 10.98 6.47 -4.57
C LYS A 53 10.35 7.50 -5.50
N SER A 54 9.71 8.51 -4.92
CA SER A 54 9.15 9.62 -5.67
C SER A 54 10.26 10.53 -6.26
N GLN A 55 9.89 11.32 -7.26
CA GLN A 55 10.79 12.29 -7.87
C GLN A 55 11.28 13.32 -6.86
N ILE A 56 12.58 13.65 -6.93
CA ILE A 56 13.22 14.64 -6.05
C ILE A 56 12.77 16.06 -6.40
N LEU A 57 12.44 16.31 -7.69
CA LEU A 57 12.03 17.63 -8.14
C LEU A 57 10.61 17.94 -7.66
N PRO A 58 10.43 19.00 -6.86
CA PRO A 58 9.11 19.41 -6.42
C PRO A 58 8.28 19.91 -7.61
N VAL A 59 7.09 19.36 -7.76
CA VAL A 59 6.13 19.84 -8.77
C VAL A 59 5.42 21.07 -8.22
N PRO A 60 5.48 22.22 -8.91
CA PRO A 60 4.75 23.41 -8.48
C PRO A 60 3.25 23.13 -8.33
N THR A 61 2.63 23.69 -7.29
CA THR A 61 1.20 23.46 -6.96
C THR A 61 0.25 23.90 -8.05
N ALA A 62 0.69 24.79 -8.96
CA ALA A 62 -0.07 25.20 -10.12
C ALA A 62 -0.38 24.07 -11.11
N TYR A 63 0.49 23.05 -11.16
CA TYR A 63 0.31 21.88 -12.05
C TYR A 63 -0.49 20.77 -11.37
N LYS A 64 -1.79 20.99 -11.21
CA LYS A 64 -2.69 20.06 -10.49
C LYS A 64 -2.70 18.67 -11.10
N GLU A 65 -2.75 18.56 -12.43
CA GLU A 65 -2.79 17.27 -13.12
C GLU A 65 -1.48 16.50 -12.94
N VAL A 66 -0.34 17.18 -13.00
CA VAL A 66 0.98 16.53 -12.74
C VAL A 66 1.06 16.07 -11.29
N ASN A 67 0.61 16.91 -10.35
CA ASN A 67 0.55 16.54 -8.94
C ASN A 67 -0.40 15.35 -8.66
N ASN A 68 -1.38 15.08 -9.52
CA ASN A 68 -2.31 13.95 -9.40
C ASN A 68 -1.95 12.78 -10.32
N SER A 69 -0.81 12.83 -11.00
CA SER A 69 -0.36 11.78 -11.92
C SER A 69 0.63 10.81 -11.27
N LEU A 70 0.99 9.77 -12.00
CA LEU A 70 2.03 8.81 -11.62
C LEU A 70 3.44 9.42 -11.56
N PHE A 71 3.63 10.64 -12.05
CA PHE A 71 4.90 11.36 -11.95
C PHE A 71 5.35 11.56 -10.50
N VAL A 72 4.40 11.70 -9.57
CA VAL A 72 4.67 11.86 -8.13
C VAL A 72 4.37 10.57 -7.32
N TYR A 73 4.35 9.41 -8.00
CA TYR A 73 4.13 8.12 -7.36
C TYR A 73 5.33 7.72 -6.50
N GLY A 74 5.05 7.18 -5.31
CA GLY A 74 6.07 6.69 -4.38
C GLY A 74 6.29 7.60 -3.17
N LEU A 75 7.21 7.19 -2.31
CA LEU A 75 7.60 7.90 -1.09
C LEU A 75 8.85 8.77 -1.32
N SER A 76 8.94 9.86 -0.57
CA SER A 76 10.18 10.64 -0.44
C SER A 76 11.31 9.78 0.13
N ASP A 77 12.55 10.10 -0.21
CA ASP A 77 13.70 9.33 0.31
C ASP A 77 14.02 9.74 1.76
N PHE A 78 13.69 8.86 2.70
CA PHE A 78 13.98 9.03 4.12
C PHE A 78 15.21 8.26 4.60
N THR A 79 15.96 7.60 3.72
CA THR A 79 17.12 6.76 4.10
C THR A 79 18.25 7.52 4.77
N SER A 80 18.41 8.81 4.45
CA SER A 80 19.43 9.71 5.03
C SER A 80 19.01 10.36 6.35
N LEU A 81 17.74 10.22 6.76
CA LEU A 81 17.21 10.90 7.94
C LEU A 81 17.31 10.03 9.19
N ASN A 82 17.51 10.69 10.35
CA ASN A 82 17.58 9.97 11.63
C ASN A 82 16.18 9.49 12.07
N PRO A 83 15.90 8.18 12.06
CA PRO A 83 14.59 7.63 12.42
C PRO A 83 14.23 7.80 13.90
N ARG A 84 15.21 8.10 14.75
CA ARG A 84 14.99 8.37 16.19
C ARG A 84 14.46 9.78 16.44
N SER A 85 14.64 10.70 15.49
CA SER A 85 14.09 12.06 15.60
C SER A 85 12.56 12.02 15.54
N GLY A 86 11.90 12.64 16.51
CA GLY A 86 10.45 12.76 16.54
C GLY A 86 9.88 13.51 15.33
N SER A 87 10.57 14.56 14.89
CA SER A 87 10.18 15.32 13.69
C SER A 87 10.28 14.49 12.42
N THR A 88 11.35 13.70 12.26
CA THR A 88 11.52 12.80 11.12
C THR A 88 10.42 11.73 11.07
N ARG A 89 10.09 11.12 12.20
CA ARG A 89 8.98 10.15 12.28
C ARG A 89 7.63 10.78 11.93
N GLN A 90 7.40 12.01 12.38
CA GLN A 90 6.18 12.74 12.05
C GLN A 90 6.07 13.01 10.53
N GLN A 91 7.15 13.45 9.90
CA GLN A 91 7.21 13.69 8.46
C GLN A 91 6.99 12.39 7.69
N LEU A 92 7.70 11.31 8.05
CA LEU A 92 7.54 10.00 7.43
C LEU A 92 6.11 9.49 7.55
N ARG A 93 5.49 9.59 8.73
CA ARG A 93 4.09 9.21 8.95
C ARG A 93 3.17 9.96 7.99
N GLN A 94 3.27 11.28 7.95
CA GLN A 94 2.42 12.11 7.10
C GLN A 94 2.62 11.84 5.61
N ASP A 95 3.86 11.58 5.19
CA ASP A 95 4.16 11.26 3.80
C ASP A 95 3.56 9.92 3.39
N ILE A 96 3.69 8.88 4.24
CA ILE A 96 3.08 7.56 4.00
C ILE A 96 1.55 7.68 3.95
N GLU A 97 0.91 8.32 4.93
CA GLU A 97 -0.55 8.51 4.97
C GLU A 97 -1.07 9.20 3.71
N ARG A 98 -0.41 10.31 3.31
CA ARG A 98 -0.77 11.07 2.12
C ARG A 98 -0.61 10.25 0.84
N THR A 99 0.49 9.54 0.73
CA THR A 99 0.82 8.74 -0.46
C THR A 99 -0.16 7.58 -0.63
N ILE A 100 -0.48 6.86 0.45
CA ILE A 100 -1.46 5.77 0.42
C ILE A 100 -2.85 6.30 0.05
N LEU A 101 -3.32 7.37 0.71
CA LEU A 101 -4.63 7.97 0.41
C LEU A 101 -4.75 8.43 -1.04
N LYS A 102 -3.63 8.80 -1.66
CA LYS A 102 -3.60 9.29 -3.04
C LYS A 102 -3.58 8.16 -4.06
N PHE A 103 -2.77 7.13 -3.83
CA PHE A 103 -2.48 6.10 -4.84
C PHE A 103 -3.17 4.76 -4.58
N GLU A 104 -3.76 4.56 -3.39
CA GLU A 104 -4.54 3.36 -3.07
C GLU A 104 -6.00 3.74 -2.73
N PRO A 105 -6.85 3.94 -3.74
CA PRO A 105 -8.21 4.43 -3.54
C PRO A 105 -9.14 3.48 -2.78
N ARG A 106 -8.77 2.19 -2.70
CA ARG A 106 -9.50 1.17 -1.93
C ARG A 106 -9.36 1.36 -0.43
N LEU A 107 -8.30 2.06 0.02
CA LEU A 107 -8.06 2.33 1.43
C LEU A 107 -8.56 3.72 1.81
N LYS A 108 -9.36 3.79 2.86
CA LYS A 108 -9.88 5.04 3.45
C LYS A 108 -9.46 5.13 4.92
N ASN A 109 -9.49 6.34 5.47
CA ASN A 109 -9.18 6.59 6.88
C ASN A 109 -7.82 6.00 7.30
N VAL A 110 -6.82 6.15 6.44
CA VAL A 110 -5.47 5.62 6.67
C VAL A 110 -4.83 6.32 7.85
N THR A 111 -4.33 5.55 8.81
CA THR A 111 -3.56 6.03 9.97
C THR A 111 -2.30 5.20 10.09
N VAL A 112 -1.15 5.86 10.23
CA VAL A 112 0.15 5.22 10.38
C VAL A 112 0.71 5.48 11.77
N GLN A 113 1.12 4.42 12.45
CA GLN A 113 1.84 4.47 13.72
C GLN A 113 3.25 3.97 13.49
N ILE A 114 4.25 4.74 13.94
CA ILE A 114 5.67 4.36 13.83
C ILE A 114 6.19 4.10 15.22
N GLU A 115 6.68 2.88 15.46
CA GLU A 115 7.30 2.51 16.71
C GLU A 115 8.72 3.09 16.78
N VAL A 116 9.13 3.49 17.97
CA VAL A 116 10.51 3.99 18.18
C VAL A 116 11.44 2.78 18.17
N PRO A 117 12.41 2.71 17.25
CA PRO A 117 13.36 1.60 17.23
C PRO A 117 14.23 1.63 18.48
N THR A 118 14.45 0.47 19.08
CA THR A 118 15.44 0.29 20.16
C THR A 118 16.86 0.40 19.61
N GLU A 119 17.87 0.47 20.49
CA GLU A 119 19.29 0.62 20.05
C GLU A 119 19.80 -0.57 19.24
N GLU A 120 19.23 -1.75 19.48
CA GLU A 120 19.60 -2.99 18.82
C GLU A 120 18.77 -3.29 17.56
N GLU A 121 17.62 -2.61 17.38
CA GLU A 121 16.74 -2.83 16.24
C GLU A 121 17.23 -2.09 14.99
N ARG A 122 17.45 -2.86 13.93
CA ARG A 122 17.84 -2.36 12.60
C ARG A 122 16.62 -2.06 11.71
N ASN A 123 15.42 -2.41 12.18
CA ASN A 123 14.19 -2.25 11.44
C ASN A 123 13.26 -1.29 12.16
N ILE A 124 12.63 -0.40 11.37
CA ILE A 124 11.55 0.45 11.88
C ILE A 124 10.24 -0.30 11.69
N ARG A 125 9.46 -0.42 12.76
CA ARG A 125 8.13 -1.01 12.69
C ARG A 125 7.09 0.06 12.44
N LEU A 126 6.24 -0.19 11.47
CA LEU A 126 5.11 0.67 11.14
C LEU A 126 3.83 -0.15 11.17
N ARG A 127 2.79 0.42 11.76
CA ARG A 127 1.44 -0.16 11.70
C ARG A 127 0.55 0.76 10.90
N ILE A 128 0.04 0.26 9.78
CA ILE A 128 -0.88 0.97 8.90
C ILE A 128 -2.28 0.42 9.17
N THR A 129 -3.17 1.25 9.66
CA THR A 129 -4.58 0.91 9.90
C THR A 129 -5.44 1.69 8.92
N ALA A 130 -6.38 1.02 8.28
CA ALA A 130 -7.24 1.64 7.28
C ALA A 130 -8.60 0.93 7.20
N LEU A 131 -9.54 1.52 6.49
CA LEU A 131 -10.78 0.91 6.08
C LEU A 131 -10.65 0.46 4.62
N LEU A 132 -10.66 -0.84 4.36
CA LEU A 132 -10.71 -1.39 2.99
C LEU A 132 -12.15 -1.35 2.49
N VAL A 133 -12.38 -0.50 1.50
CA VAL A 133 -13.71 -0.27 0.92
C VAL A 133 -13.82 -1.03 -0.40
N LEU A 134 -14.72 -2.01 -0.41
CA LEU A 134 -15.06 -2.84 -1.56
C LEU A 134 -16.59 -2.81 -1.66
N ASP A 135 -17.12 -1.94 -2.52
CA ASP A 135 -18.56 -1.70 -2.62
C ASP A 135 -19.35 -3.03 -2.80
N PRO A 136 -20.34 -3.32 -1.94
CA PRO A 136 -20.90 -2.50 -0.84
C PRO A 136 -20.25 -2.71 0.54
N VAL A 137 -19.18 -3.49 0.65
CA VAL A 137 -18.56 -3.90 1.91
C VAL A 137 -17.40 -2.98 2.28
N ALA A 138 -17.27 -2.66 3.56
CA ALA A 138 -16.12 -1.93 4.10
C ALA A 138 -15.64 -2.61 5.39
N GLU A 139 -14.38 -3.02 5.42
CA GLU A 139 -13.80 -3.74 6.54
C GLU A 139 -12.54 -3.05 7.08
N PRO A 140 -12.35 -2.97 8.40
CA PRO A 140 -11.12 -2.49 8.98
C PRO A 140 -9.97 -3.47 8.70
N VAL A 141 -8.85 -2.93 8.25
CA VAL A 141 -7.64 -3.71 7.97
C VAL A 141 -6.45 -3.10 8.67
N THR A 142 -5.50 -3.95 9.07
CA THR A 142 -4.23 -3.53 9.65
C THR A 142 -3.10 -4.25 8.91
N PHE A 143 -2.05 -3.49 8.60
CA PHE A 143 -0.85 -4.00 7.94
C PHE A 143 0.35 -3.70 8.84
N ASP A 144 0.96 -4.75 9.39
CA ASP A 144 2.21 -4.64 10.13
C ASP A 144 3.37 -4.62 9.12
N THR A 145 4.03 -3.47 9.03
CA THR A 145 5.04 -3.16 8.02
C THR A 145 6.39 -2.97 8.69
N TYR A 146 7.44 -3.45 8.07
CA TYR A 146 8.82 -3.33 8.52
C TYR A 146 9.64 -2.61 7.47
N PHE A 147 10.39 -1.60 7.90
CA PHE A 147 11.38 -0.95 7.05
C PHE A 147 12.78 -1.38 7.46
N ASP A 148 13.48 -2.09 6.59
CA ASP A 148 14.87 -2.48 6.77
C ASP A 148 15.78 -1.31 6.38
N ILE A 149 16.44 -0.70 7.35
CA ILE A 149 17.30 0.48 7.14
C ILE A 149 18.50 0.14 6.24
N ASN A 150 19.02 -1.09 6.31
CA ASN A 150 20.21 -1.48 5.52
C ASN A 150 19.87 -1.69 4.04
N LYS A 151 18.69 -2.23 3.76
CA LYS A 151 18.22 -2.47 2.38
C LYS A 151 17.45 -1.29 1.80
N GLY A 152 16.91 -0.43 2.67
CA GLY A 152 16.01 0.65 2.26
C GLY A 152 14.66 0.14 1.74
N GLU A 153 14.21 -1.02 2.23
CA GLU A 153 13.02 -1.71 1.72
C GLU A 153 11.94 -1.88 2.80
N TYR A 154 10.69 -1.70 2.38
CA TYR A 154 9.51 -1.98 3.17
C TYR A 154 9.00 -3.39 2.87
N THR A 155 8.61 -4.12 3.90
CA THR A 155 7.98 -5.45 3.81
C THR A 155 6.73 -5.47 4.67
N ILE A 156 5.61 -5.94 4.12
CA ILE A 156 4.35 -6.08 4.85
C ILE A 156 4.18 -7.54 5.28
N ARG A 157 3.95 -7.75 6.58
CA ARG A 157 3.69 -9.09 7.10
C ARG A 157 2.31 -9.57 6.66
N ARG A 158 2.27 -10.74 6.07
CA ARG A 158 1.05 -11.42 5.61
C ARG A 158 0.38 -12.16 6.74
#